data_6dd8fee5992d083638fd7e53ddcc5429
#
_entry.id   6dd8fee5992d083638fd7e53ddcc5429
#
_cell.length_a   1.000
_cell.length_b   1.000
_cell.length_c   1.000
_cell.angle_alpha   90.00
_cell.angle_beta   90.00
_cell.angle_gamma   90.00
#
_symmetry.space_group_name_H-M   'P 1'
#
loop_
_entity.id
_entity.type
_entity.pdbx_description
1 polymer ?
#
loop_
_entity_poly.entity_id
_entity_poly.type
_entity_poly.pdbx_seq_one_letter_code
_entity_poly.pdbx_strand_id
1 'polypeptide(L)'
;MLIKFFINAANDGYLNGLASEFNESTNSIRKELNNLSGAGYLLKSKKNNKVIYNANTSHPMFSVLQKIVRQHLGLEQIVETVIERIGDVDQIALTGEYAKGIDSGNVEIIINGSNVNNDYLENLKPKIKKKIGREVNFLINQNLNSNSIILYKKTNRWISKSYK
;
A
#
# COMPACT_ATOMS: atom_id res chain seq x y z
N MET A 1 -11.60 -1.94 -6.69
CA MET A 1 -10.73 -2.56 -7.72
C MET A 1 -9.35 -1.91 -7.83
N LEU A 2 -9.22 -0.57 -7.96
CA LEU A 2 -7.89 0.06 -8.09
C LEU A 2 -7.00 -0.18 -6.88
N ILE A 3 -7.50 0.03 -5.66
CA ILE A 3 -6.72 -0.26 -4.44
C ILE A 3 -6.23 -1.71 -4.46
N LYS A 4 -7.12 -2.67 -4.76
CA LYS A 4 -6.80 -4.10 -4.76
C LYS A 4 -5.55 -4.43 -5.59
N PHE A 5 -5.50 -3.94 -6.81
CA PHE A 5 -4.46 -4.33 -7.76
C PHE A 5 -3.25 -3.37 -7.82
N PHE A 6 -3.43 -2.09 -7.48
CA PHE A 6 -2.38 -1.09 -7.68
C PHE A 6 -1.68 -0.63 -6.40
N ILE A 7 -2.20 -0.95 -5.21
CA ILE A 7 -1.46 -0.68 -3.97
C ILE A 7 -0.23 -1.60 -3.87
N ASN A 8 -0.38 -2.85 -4.26
CA ASN A 8 0.66 -3.87 -4.26
C ASN A 8 0.52 -4.76 -5.52
N ALA A 9 1.53 -4.76 -6.36
CA ALA A 9 1.55 -5.55 -7.59
C ALA A 9 1.48 -7.08 -7.35
N ALA A 10 1.84 -7.53 -6.15
CA ALA A 10 1.74 -8.95 -5.75
C ALA A 10 0.29 -9.39 -5.46
N ASN A 11 -0.65 -8.45 -5.30
CA ASN A 11 -2.04 -8.79 -5.05
C ASN A 11 -2.68 -9.41 -6.30
N ASP A 12 -3.43 -10.46 -6.07
CA ASP A 12 -4.22 -11.14 -7.09
C ASP A 12 -5.70 -11.23 -6.70
N GLY A 13 -6.51 -11.68 -7.63
CA GLY A 13 -7.91 -11.96 -7.38
C GLY A 13 -8.58 -12.75 -8.49
N TYR A 14 -9.66 -13.44 -8.16
CA TYR A 14 -10.52 -14.13 -9.12
C TYR A 14 -11.97 -13.70 -8.92
N LEU A 15 -12.81 -13.86 -9.95
CA LEU A 15 -14.15 -13.30 -10.03
C LEU A 15 -14.98 -13.47 -8.74
N ASN A 16 -15.16 -14.72 -8.28
CA ASN A 16 -16.02 -14.99 -7.13
C ASN A 16 -15.40 -14.51 -5.81
N GLY A 17 -14.06 -14.59 -5.68
CA GLY A 17 -13.35 -14.07 -4.51
C GLY A 17 -13.50 -12.56 -4.38
N LEU A 18 -13.33 -11.84 -5.49
CA LEU A 18 -13.50 -10.39 -5.51
C LEU A 18 -14.96 -9.97 -5.30
N ALA A 19 -15.92 -10.72 -5.83
CA ALA A 19 -17.34 -10.46 -5.59
C ALA A 19 -17.67 -10.56 -4.10
N SER A 20 -17.15 -11.58 -3.43
CA SER A 20 -17.30 -11.74 -1.97
C SER A 20 -16.56 -10.66 -1.19
N GLU A 21 -15.30 -10.36 -1.57
CA GLU A 21 -14.46 -9.35 -0.90
C GLU A 21 -15.08 -7.93 -0.96
N PHE A 22 -15.67 -7.57 -2.11
CA PHE A 22 -16.29 -6.26 -2.29
C PHE A 22 -17.78 -6.22 -1.96
N ASN A 23 -18.39 -7.34 -1.58
CA ASN A 23 -19.83 -7.49 -1.37
C ASN A 23 -20.63 -7.01 -2.59
N GLU A 24 -20.19 -7.41 -3.80
CA GLU A 24 -20.74 -7.00 -5.08
C GLU A 24 -21.19 -8.21 -5.89
N SER A 25 -22.08 -7.99 -6.87
CA SER A 25 -22.50 -9.06 -7.78
C SER A 25 -21.36 -9.51 -8.67
N THR A 26 -21.33 -10.82 -9.01
CA THR A 26 -20.33 -11.35 -9.96
C THR A 26 -20.43 -10.69 -11.33
N ASN A 27 -21.59 -10.18 -11.74
CA ASN A 27 -21.77 -9.48 -13.01
C ASN A 27 -21.09 -8.10 -12.99
N SER A 28 -21.22 -7.35 -11.87
CA SER A 28 -20.56 -6.06 -11.67
C SER A 28 -19.03 -6.26 -11.71
N ILE A 29 -18.51 -7.19 -10.93
CA ILE A 29 -17.07 -7.50 -10.88
C ILE A 29 -16.55 -7.98 -12.24
N ARG A 30 -17.30 -8.82 -12.95
CA ARG A 30 -16.91 -9.31 -14.29
C ARG A 30 -16.77 -8.15 -15.29
N LYS A 31 -17.70 -7.20 -15.26
CA LYS A 31 -17.65 -6.00 -16.12
C LYS A 31 -16.37 -5.20 -15.85
N GLU A 32 -16.07 -4.92 -14.58
CA GLU A 32 -14.86 -4.18 -14.18
C GLU A 32 -13.58 -4.93 -14.57
N LEU A 33 -13.50 -6.23 -14.29
CA LEU A 33 -12.35 -7.06 -14.66
C LEU A 33 -12.14 -7.09 -16.19
N ASN A 34 -13.21 -7.15 -16.96
CA ASN A 34 -13.13 -7.12 -18.42
C ASN A 34 -12.66 -5.75 -18.92
N ASN A 35 -13.18 -4.66 -18.36
CA ASN A 35 -12.75 -3.30 -18.71
C ASN A 35 -11.26 -3.10 -18.42
N LEU A 36 -10.81 -3.43 -17.23
CA LEU A 36 -9.41 -3.28 -16.83
C LEU A 36 -8.47 -4.19 -17.62
N SER A 37 -8.90 -5.43 -17.93
CA SER A 37 -8.09 -6.35 -18.73
C SER A 37 -8.09 -5.97 -20.20
N GLY A 38 -9.22 -5.50 -20.74
CA GLY A 38 -9.33 -5.04 -22.12
C GLY A 38 -8.47 -3.81 -22.38
N ALA A 39 -8.34 -2.93 -21.40
CA ALA A 39 -7.44 -1.79 -21.45
C ALA A 39 -5.97 -2.13 -21.12
N GLY A 40 -5.64 -3.40 -20.82
CA GLY A 40 -4.29 -3.87 -20.56
C GLY A 40 -3.77 -3.60 -19.15
N TYR A 41 -4.59 -3.06 -18.25
CA TYR A 41 -4.19 -2.78 -16.86
C TYR A 41 -4.04 -4.05 -16.02
N LEU A 42 -4.80 -5.11 -16.34
CA LEU A 42 -4.72 -6.39 -15.67
C LEU A 42 -4.31 -7.49 -16.67
N LEU A 43 -3.47 -8.39 -16.20
CA LEU A 43 -3.13 -9.64 -16.85
C LEU A 43 -4.04 -10.75 -16.35
N LYS A 44 -4.35 -11.73 -17.23
CA LYS A 44 -5.13 -12.91 -16.90
C LYS A 44 -4.23 -14.14 -16.97
N SER A 45 -4.31 -14.98 -15.94
CA SER A 45 -3.67 -16.30 -15.92
C SER A 45 -4.67 -17.37 -15.49
N LYS A 46 -4.43 -18.62 -15.85
CA LYS A 46 -5.24 -19.76 -15.36
C LYS A 46 -4.47 -20.48 -14.26
N LYS A 47 -5.12 -20.70 -13.12
CA LYS A 47 -4.57 -21.49 -12.00
C LYS A 47 -5.71 -22.26 -11.34
N ASN A 48 -5.57 -23.59 -11.22
CA ASN A 48 -6.56 -24.46 -10.56
C ASN A 48 -8.00 -24.22 -11.03
N ASN A 49 -8.23 -24.24 -12.37
CA ASN A 49 -9.52 -23.97 -13.02
C ASN A 49 -10.15 -22.58 -12.73
N LYS A 50 -9.37 -21.65 -12.19
CA LYS A 50 -9.78 -20.27 -11.98
C LYS A 50 -9.00 -19.33 -12.88
N VAL A 51 -9.64 -18.26 -13.34
CA VAL A 51 -8.97 -17.13 -13.99
C VAL A 51 -8.52 -16.19 -12.87
N ILE A 52 -7.22 -16.00 -12.75
CA ILE A 52 -6.59 -15.09 -11.81
C ILE A 52 -6.20 -13.81 -12.53
N TYR A 53 -6.45 -12.69 -11.90
CA TYR A 53 -6.14 -11.36 -12.38
C TYR A 53 -5.06 -10.75 -11.51
N ASN A 54 -4.06 -10.13 -12.15
CA ASN A 54 -2.96 -9.41 -11.50
C ASN A 54 -2.74 -8.08 -12.21
N ALA A 55 -2.17 -7.10 -11.52
CA ALA A 55 -1.76 -5.86 -12.15
C ALA A 55 -0.69 -6.10 -13.24
N ASN A 56 -0.84 -5.43 -14.37
CA ASN A 56 0.17 -5.39 -15.42
C ASN A 56 1.23 -4.33 -15.08
N THR A 57 2.31 -4.75 -14.45
CA THR A 57 3.41 -3.85 -14.05
C THR A 57 4.17 -3.25 -15.24
N SER A 58 4.06 -3.86 -16.44
CA SER A 58 4.67 -3.35 -17.66
C SER A 58 3.79 -2.32 -18.38
N HIS A 59 2.57 -2.08 -17.90
CA HIS A 59 1.69 -1.08 -18.51
C HIS A 59 2.23 0.33 -18.25
N PRO A 60 2.30 1.24 -19.28
CA PRO A 60 2.85 2.59 -19.11
C PRO A 60 2.23 3.40 -17.96
N MET A 61 0.95 3.18 -17.68
CA MET A 61 0.22 3.88 -16.61
C MET A 61 0.32 3.22 -15.24
N PHE A 62 1.03 2.09 -15.09
CA PHE A 62 1.06 1.35 -13.82
C PHE A 62 1.55 2.22 -12.66
N SER A 63 2.71 2.88 -12.82
CA SER A 63 3.30 3.74 -11.78
C SER A 63 2.41 4.94 -11.44
N VAL A 64 1.72 5.50 -12.44
CA VAL A 64 0.79 6.61 -12.24
C VAL A 64 -0.43 6.16 -11.43
N LEU A 65 -1.04 5.02 -11.77
CA LEU A 65 -2.16 4.46 -11.02
C LEU A 65 -1.77 4.10 -9.59
N GLN A 66 -0.58 3.53 -9.40
CA GLN A 66 -0.05 3.25 -8.06
C GLN A 66 0.11 4.53 -7.24
N LYS A 67 0.64 5.60 -7.84
CA LYS A 67 0.76 6.90 -7.18
C LYS A 67 -0.61 7.48 -6.82
N ILE A 68 -1.58 7.44 -7.73
CA ILE A 68 -2.95 7.89 -7.46
C ILE A 68 -3.58 7.13 -6.29
N VAL A 69 -3.42 5.81 -6.24
CA VAL A 69 -3.92 4.99 -5.13
C VAL A 69 -3.27 5.39 -3.81
N ARG A 70 -1.94 5.55 -3.77
CA ARG A 70 -1.21 5.98 -2.58
C ARG A 70 -1.64 7.37 -2.09
N GLN A 71 -1.81 8.32 -3.02
CA GLN A 71 -2.30 9.66 -2.70
C GLN A 71 -3.73 9.62 -2.16
N HIS A 72 -4.62 8.82 -2.79
CA HIS A 72 -5.99 8.64 -2.32
C HIS A 72 -6.06 8.09 -0.88
N LEU A 73 -5.14 7.20 -0.52
CA LEU A 73 -5.02 6.64 0.82
C LEU A 73 -4.30 7.58 1.81
N GLY A 74 -3.71 8.68 1.34
CA GLY A 74 -2.98 9.64 2.16
C GLY A 74 -1.63 9.12 2.67
N LEU A 75 -1.04 8.12 2.00
CA LEU A 75 0.18 7.47 2.48
C LEU A 75 1.40 8.40 2.46
N GLU A 76 1.52 9.28 1.45
CA GLU A 76 2.59 10.27 1.39
C GLU A 76 2.52 11.24 2.57
N GLN A 77 1.32 11.72 2.93
CA GLN A 77 1.13 12.63 4.07
C GLN A 77 1.48 11.96 5.40
N ILE A 78 1.20 10.66 5.54
CA ILE A 78 1.61 9.89 6.73
C ILE A 78 3.14 9.85 6.81
N VAL A 79 3.80 9.45 5.71
CA VAL A 79 5.27 9.34 5.63
C VAL A 79 5.96 10.67 5.95
N GLU A 80 5.56 11.75 5.28
CA GLU A 80 6.09 13.10 5.50
C GLU A 80 5.96 13.51 6.98
N THR A 81 4.75 13.36 7.55
CA THR A 81 4.49 13.75 8.94
C THR A 81 5.31 12.93 9.94
N VAL A 82 5.52 11.64 9.65
CA VAL A 82 6.34 10.74 10.49
C VAL A 82 7.81 11.17 10.42
N ILE A 83 8.35 11.38 9.21
CA ILE A 83 9.76 11.74 9.02
C ILE A 83 10.09 13.10 9.66
N GLU A 84 9.22 14.09 9.49
CA GLU A 84 9.46 15.45 10.01
C GLU A 84 9.53 15.52 11.54
N ARG A 85 8.92 14.57 12.24
CA ARG A 85 8.62 14.75 13.66
C ARG A 85 9.10 13.63 14.60
N ILE A 86 9.54 12.49 14.08
CA ILE A 86 9.77 11.29 14.90
C ILE A 86 11.26 10.96 15.11
N GLY A 87 12.18 11.68 14.46
CA GLY A 87 13.61 11.48 14.63
C GLY A 87 14.21 10.47 13.66
N ASP A 88 15.07 9.56 14.16
CA ASP A 88 15.81 8.61 13.31
C ASP A 88 14.92 7.44 12.86
N VAL A 89 14.20 7.67 11.76
CA VAL A 89 13.40 6.63 11.08
C VAL A 89 14.23 6.01 9.97
N ASP A 90 14.42 4.70 10.04
CA ASP A 90 15.15 3.93 9.03
C ASP A 90 14.23 3.42 7.93
N GLN A 91 12.98 3.04 8.30
CA GLN A 91 12.03 2.47 7.37
C GLN A 91 10.58 2.73 7.80
N ILE A 92 9.73 3.02 6.83
CA ILE A 92 8.27 3.07 7.00
C ILE A 92 7.64 2.11 5.99
N ALA A 93 6.72 1.27 6.44
CA ALA A 93 6.02 0.33 5.57
C ALA A 93 4.53 0.27 5.88
N LEU A 94 3.72 0.17 4.83
CA LEU A 94 2.30 -0.18 4.92
C LEU A 94 2.17 -1.68 5.16
N THR A 95 1.30 -2.07 6.08
CA THR A 95 0.97 -3.47 6.36
C THR A 95 -0.54 -3.68 6.52
N GLY A 96 -0.96 -4.84 7.00
CA GLY A 96 -2.37 -5.13 7.27
C GLY A 96 -3.24 -5.26 6.02
N GLU A 97 -4.52 -4.91 6.17
CA GLU A 97 -5.53 -5.10 5.13
C GLU A 97 -5.27 -4.22 3.90
N TYR A 98 -4.85 -2.97 4.08
CA TYR A 98 -4.53 -2.10 2.94
C TYR A 98 -3.37 -2.61 2.09
N ALA A 99 -2.36 -3.24 2.69
CA ALA A 99 -1.27 -3.86 1.92
C ALA A 99 -1.75 -5.05 1.06
N LYS A 100 -2.85 -5.70 1.46
CA LYS A 100 -3.57 -6.72 0.69
C LYS A 100 -4.58 -6.13 -0.31
N GLY A 101 -4.74 -4.81 -0.33
CA GLY A 101 -5.65 -4.09 -1.21
C GLY A 101 -7.10 -4.06 -0.74
N ILE A 102 -7.36 -4.27 0.55
CA ILE A 102 -8.68 -4.21 1.18
C ILE A 102 -8.84 -2.86 1.87
N ASP A 103 -9.84 -2.07 1.48
CA ASP A 103 -10.15 -0.77 2.09
C ASP A 103 -10.96 -0.97 3.39
N SER A 104 -10.25 -1.28 4.47
CA SER A 104 -10.83 -1.56 5.79
C SER A 104 -11.14 -0.31 6.62
N GLY A 105 -10.71 0.86 6.16
CA GLY A 105 -10.79 2.10 6.94
C GLY A 105 -9.69 2.26 7.99
N ASN A 106 -8.84 1.25 8.21
CA ASN A 106 -7.75 1.25 9.19
C ASN A 106 -6.39 1.04 8.51
N VAL A 107 -5.56 2.06 8.47
CA VAL A 107 -4.21 2.04 7.86
C VAL A 107 -3.19 1.61 8.91
N GLU A 108 -2.52 0.49 8.70
CA GLU A 108 -1.48 -0.02 9.58
C GLU A 108 -0.09 0.30 9.01
N ILE A 109 0.72 1.01 9.79
CA ILE A 109 2.05 1.47 9.39
C ILE A 109 3.10 0.94 10.35
N ILE A 110 4.07 0.21 9.83
CA ILE A 110 5.28 -0.18 10.57
C ILE A 110 6.30 0.95 10.45
N ILE A 111 6.84 1.38 11.59
CA ILE A 111 7.92 2.36 11.69
C ILE A 111 9.10 1.70 12.38
N ASN A 112 10.19 1.53 11.66
CA ASN A 112 11.44 1.00 12.18
C ASN A 112 12.47 2.13 12.29
N GLY A 113 13.13 2.22 13.45
CA GLY A 113 14.11 3.26 13.72
C GLY A 113 14.58 3.27 15.17
N SER A 114 15.59 4.07 15.45
CA SER A 114 16.10 4.32 16.81
C SER A 114 15.37 5.52 17.44
N ASN A 115 15.04 5.42 18.72
CA ASN A 115 14.40 6.51 19.49
C ASN A 115 13.03 6.99 18.95
N VAL A 116 12.22 6.08 18.42
CA VAL A 116 10.85 6.38 17.96
C VAL A 116 10.00 6.78 19.17
N ASN A 117 9.51 8.01 19.19
CA ASN A 117 8.68 8.54 20.27
C ASN A 117 7.22 8.05 20.13
N ASN A 118 6.84 7.07 20.94
CA ASN A 118 5.51 6.47 20.92
C ASN A 118 4.40 7.46 21.33
N ASP A 119 4.64 8.27 22.36
CA ASP A 119 3.63 9.24 22.85
C ASP A 119 3.31 10.27 21.77
N TYR A 120 4.33 10.64 21.00
CA TYR A 120 4.14 11.53 19.88
C TYR A 120 3.31 10.88 18.76
N LEU A 121 3.53 9.60 18.45
CA LEU A 121 2.75 8.85 17.45
C LEU A 121 1.28 8.76 17.86
N GLU A 122 1.00 8.49 19.14
CA GLU A 122 -0.38 8.44 19.62
C GLU A 122 -1.08 9.81 19.47
N ASN A 123 -0.39 10.91 19.76
CA ASN A 123 -0.91 12.27 19.58
C ASN A 123 -1.07 12.66 18.10
N LEU A 124 -0.40 11.94 17.19
CA LEU A 124 -0.44 12.17 15.74
C LEU A 124 -1.65 11.51 15.10
N LYS A 125 -2.09 10.35 15.59
CA LYS A 125 -3.22 9.57 15.05
C LYS A 125 -4.46 10.42 14.77
N PRO A 126 -5.01 11.20 15.73
CA PRO A 126 -6.21 11.99 15.47
C PRO A 126 -6.01 13.08 14.44
N LYS A 127 -4.81 13.64 14.32
CA LYS A 127 -4.48 14.67 13.31
C LYS A 127 -4.45 14.06 11.92
N ILE A 128 -3.84 12.89 11.78
CA ILE A 128 -3.81 12.16 10.52
C ILE A 128 -5.22 11.71 10.14
N LYS A 129 -5.98 11.11 11.08
CA LYS A 129 -7.37 10.72 10.84
C LYS A 129 -8.21 11.87 10.28
N LYS A 130 -8.11 13.06 10.87
CA LYS A 130 -8.81 14.27 10.38
C LYS A 130 -8.41 14.64 8.96
N LYS A 131 -7.16 14.40 8.58
CA LYS A 131 -6.61 14.79 7.26
C LYS A 131 -6.96 13.79 6.16
N ILE A 132 -6.90 12.48 6.44
CA ILE A 132 -7.07 11.42 5.45
C ILE A 132 -8.42 10.69 5.54
N GLY A 133 -9.21 10.94 6.58
CA GLY A 133 -10.53 10.30 6.80
C GLY A 133 -10.46 8.82 7.18
N ARG A 134 -9.30 8.31 7.62
CA ARG A 134 -9.06 6.91 7.99
C ARG A 134 -8.37 6.80 9.33
N GLU A 135 -8.61 5.72 10.05
CA GLU A 135 -7.84 5.38 11.26
C GLU A 135 -6.41 5.00 10.87
N VAL A 136 -5.46 5.35 11.74
CA VAL A 136 -4.05 4.97 11.55
C VAL A 136 -3.53 4.31 12.81
N ASN A 137 -2.93 3.14 12.66
CA ASN A 137 -2.23 2.42 13.70
C ASN A 137 -0.74 2.33 13.37
N PHE A 138 0.10 2.68 14.35
CA PHE A 138 1.54 2.57 14.24
C PHE A 138 2.04 1.35 14.99
N LEU A 139 2.89 0.57 14.33
CA LEU A 139 3.59 -0.59 14.85
C LEU A 139 5.09 -0.27 14.87
N ILE A 140 5.71 -0.25 16.05
CA ILE A 140 7.10 0.19 16.20
C ILE A 140 8.02 -1.03 16.18
N ASN A 141 9.10 -0.96 15.40
CA ASN A 141 10.17 -1.95 15.32
C ASN A 141 9.65 -3.39 15.13
N GLN A 142 8.66 -3.55 14.23
CA GLN A 142 8.11 -4.83 13.84
C GLN A 142 8.76 -5.35 12.55
N ASN A 143 8.82 -6.68 12.44
CA ASN A 143 9.27 -7.33 11.22
C ASN A 143 8.26 -7.12 10.09
N LEU A 144 8.77 -6.89 8.88
CA LEU A 144 7.95 -6.86 7.69
C LEU A 144 7.46 -8.28 7.36
N ASN A 145 6.20 -8.37 6.97
CA ASN A 145 5.65 -9.61 6.40
C ASN A 145 5.73 -9.58 4.86
N SER A 146 5.38 -10.70 4.22
CA SER A 146 5.44 -10.85 2.75
C SER A 146 4.57 -9.86 1.97
N ASN A 147 3.53 -9.29 2.61
CA ASN A 147 2.62 -8.33 1.99
C ASN A 147 2.98 -6.89 2.32
N SER A 148 3.93 -6.64 3.22
CA SER A 148 4.33 -5.28 3.59
C SER A 148 4.91 -4.52 2.40
N ILE A 149 4.49 -3.26 2.26
CA ILE A 149 4.90 -2.36 1.17
C ILE A 149 5.79 -1.27 1.76
N ILE A 150 7.05 -1.21 1.35
CA ILE A 150 7.96 -0.16 1.79
C ILE A 150 7.50 1.17 1.18
N LEU A 151 7.19 2.13 2.04
CA LEU A 151 6.84 3.50 1.67
C LEU A 151 8.05 4.43 1.74
N TYR A 152 8.93 4.20 2.71
CA TYR A 152 10.17 4.95 2.91
C TYR A 152 11.27 4.03 3.43
N LYS A 153 12.49 4.26 2.95
CA LYS A 153 13.71 3.62 3.45
C LYS A 153 14.86 4.61 3.43
N LYS A 154 15.49 4.82 4.58
CA LYS A 154 16.68 5.64 4.71
C LYS A 154 17.79 5.02 3.87
N THR A 155 18.26 5.74 2.85
CA THR A 155 19.37 5.28 2.02
C THR A 155 20.67 5.71 2.71
N ASN A 156 21.45 4.76 3.22
CA ASN A 156 22.82 5.04 3.69
C ASN A 156 23.66 5.41 2.48
N ARG A 157 23.76 6.68 2.15
CA ARG A 157 24.85 7.18 1.30
C ARG A 157 26.12 7.18 2.14
N TRP A 158 26.90 6.13 2.09
CA TRP A 158 28.31 6.20 2.42
C TRP A 158 28.98 7.10 1.38
N ILE A 159 29.12 8.38 1.72
CA ILE A 159 30.02 9.24 0.98
C ILE A 159 31.42 8.81 1.45
N SER A 160 32.08 7.98 0.68
CA SER A 160 33.52 7.82 0.78
C SER A 160 34.14 9.17 0.39
N LYS A 161 34.41 10.02 1.37
CA LYS A 161 35.39 11.10 1.17
C LYS A 161 36.74 10.46 1.03
N SER A 162 37.14 10.18 -0.21
CA SER A 162 38.52 10.00 -0.56
C SER A 162 39.23 11.32 -0.30
N TYR A 163 40.00 11.40 0.75
CA TYR A 163 40.99 12.45 0.92
C TYR A 163 42.10 12.21 -0.15
N LYS A 164 42.25 13.17 -1.01
CA LYS A 164 43.56 13.46 -1.66
C LYS A 164 44.07 14.76 -1.11
#